data_7c3044001b6bf9d12dec6275053abe58
#
_entry.id   7c3044001b6bf9d12dec6275053abe58
#
_cell.length_a   1.000
_cell.length_b   1.000
_cell.length_c   1.000
_cell.angle_alpha   90.00
_cell.angle_beta   90.00
_cell.angle_gamma   90.00
#
_symmetry.space_group_name_H-M   'P 1'
#
loop_
_entity.id
_entity.type
_entity.pdbx_description
1 polymer ?
#
loop_
_entity_poly.entity_id
_entity_poly.type
_entity_poly.pdbx_seq_one_letter_code
_entity_poly.pdbx_strand_id
1 'polypeptide(L)'
;MLGHSSFGRLAFGHLGACICLYLAVIVAGLATNPFFDMGVNDDWSYSRTAMDLARTGHIHYFGWSASAMLAQLPYGALWIKLFGGSFATLRVATLALSGLIPVLTYWLGLECSLERRMAFFGAMTVGLSPLFIPHSVSFMSDSYACLFFLASMLLAMKSIVHRPPVPAAALYALAMLSSLLGGATRQVFWVTAPVIAAAYCFFRRGKSFEKVWGGGVLVAYIACCVFILHWLRQQPNFLYENLNLQMLALSRQGLMNVIHQYGGLILTALVFAIPSLVPAARLRLRALDVACAVLVAGVVFAATFWLRALIFPYLNNVVTQYGLYQPGLLLPGALPVILPATFCRAITAAVAGLLFLLFSHGRAPAASGVDDAPVTGPTEDSSVHSPRAGTGTAILFLWTGSTMAYLFAFIGRAKAADLFDRYAMPFLPLLILGILIVLQRNGVPDPGRAAWAMVLLFGVYGVAITHDHFEQMRTQRLALNLLKDARIPRENIVGGMEDDMWTQVDLDGRLIATPDASGADLPVYLHPGYLKLTPRIKPHYLISTSNLPGAAGCKFEPLVYSTWLFPRDRELFVLCLP
;
A
#
# COMPACT_ATOMS: atom_id res chain seq x y z
N MET A 1 46.23 -2.37 -16.33
CA MET A 1 45.81 -1.89 -14.99
C MET A 1 44.75 -0.78 -15.02
N LEU A 2 43.68 -0.89 -15.81
CA LEU A 2 42.61 0.15 -15.93
C LEU A 2 41.20 -0.35 -15.66
N GLY A 3 41.02 -1.61 -15.22
CA GLY A 3 39.66 -2.20 -14.99
C GLY A 3 39.03 -1.92 -13.62
N HIS A 4 39.79 -1.58 -12.59
CA HIS A 4 39.29 -1.46 -11.22
C HIS A 4 38.58 -0.12 -10.91
N SER A 5 38.85 0.94 -11.64
CA SER A 5 38.32 2.27 -11.31
C SER A 5 36.90 2.54 -11.83
N SER A 6 36.47 1.84 -12.88
CA SER A 6 35.11 1.99 -13.45
C SER A 6 34.07 1.19 -12.68
N PHE A 7 34.41 -0.03 -12.27
CA PHE A 7 33.51 -0.89 -11.48
C PHE A 7 33.23 -0.30 -10.10
N GLY A 8 34.28 0.23 -9.44
CA GLY A 8 34.12 0.93 -8.16
C GLY A 8 33.20 2.16 -8.26
N ARG A 9 33.34 3.02 -9.28
CA ARG A 9 32.48 4.20 -9.48
C ARG A 9 31.03 3.84 -9.80
N LEU A 10 30.78 2.77 -10.52
CA LEU A 10 29.43 2.26 -10.79
C LEU A 10 28.78 1.68 -9.53
N ALA A 11 29.50 0.90 -8.75
CA ALA A 11 29.02 0.30 -7.49
C ALA A 11 28.68 1.41 -6.46
N PHE A 12 29.57 2.37 -6.25
CA PHE A 12 29.29 3.54 -5.40
C PHE A 12 28.08 4.34 -5.86
N GLY A 13 27.85 4.42 -7.17
CA GLY A 13 26.69 5.09 -7.72
C GLY A 13 25.35 4.42 -7.40
N HIS A 14 25.26 3.08 -7.43
CA HIS A 14 24.04 2.35 -7.05
C HIS A 14 23.84 2.36 -5.54
N LEU A 15 24.89 2.20 -4.75
CA LEU A 15 24.82 2.30 -3.29
C LEU A 15 24.31 3.67 -2.84
N GLY A 16 24.85 4.76 -3.43
CA GLY A 16 24.37 6.11 -3.15
C GLY A 16 22.89 6.29 -3.46
N ALA A 17 22.41 5.75 -4.59
CA ALA A 17 20.99 5.77 -4.94
C ALA A 17 20.13 5.01 -3.90
N CYS A 18 20.55 3.82 -3.48
CA CYS A 18 19.84 3.03 -2.45
C CYS A 18 19.80 3.77 -1.10
N ILE A 19 20.90 4.38 -0.68
CA ILE A 19 20.96 5.17 0.56
C ILE A 19 20.02 6.38 0.45
N CYS A 20 20.04 7.13 -0.65
CA CYS A 20 19.14 8.27 -0.86
C CYS A 20 17.66 7.85 -0.83
N LEU A 21 17.29 6.75 -1.48
CA LEU A 21 15.93 6.22 -1.49
C LEU A 21 15.47 5.81 -0.07
N TYR A 22 16.33 5.10 0.63
CA TYR A 22 16.06 4.68 2.00
C TYR A 22 15.87 5.89 2.92
N LEU A 23 16.83 6.82 2.90
CA LEU A 23 16.80 8.02 3.75
C LEU A 23 15.62 8.94 3.40
N ALA A 24 15.22 9.05 2.13
CA ALA A 24 14.05 9.84 1.74
C ALA A 24 12.77 9.36 2.45
N VAL A 25 12.55 8.04 2.54
CA VAL A 25 11.41 7.47 3.27
C VAL A 25 11.56 7.68 4.78
N ILE A 26 12.76 7.47 5.33
CA ILE A 26 13.00 7.71 6.76
C ILE A 26 12.70 9.17 7.14
N VAL A 27 13.23 10.13 6.36
CA VAL A 27 12.99 11.57 6.60
C VAL A 27 11.52 11.92 6.46
N ALA A 28 10.85 11.44 5.40
CA ALA A 28 9.41 11.66 5.21
C ALA A 28 8.59 11.08 6.37
N GLY A 29 8.90 9.86 6.81
CA GLY A 29 8.22 9.22 7.93
C GLY A 29 8.46 9.93 9.26
N LEU A 30 9.69 10.34 9.56
CA LEU A 30 10.01 11.11 10.77
C LEU A 30 9.35 12.50 10.76
N ALA A 31 9.23 13.14 9.59
CA ALA A 31 8.56 14.43 9.45
C ALA A 31 7.05 14.36 9.78
N THR A 32 6.42 13.18 9.74
CA THR A 32 5.04 13.00 10.22
C THR A 32 4.91 13.03 11.75
N ASN A 33 6.02 13.08 12.48
CA ASN A 33 6.08 13.01 13.94
C ASN A 33 5.36 11.78 14.51
N PRO A 34 5.84 10.53 14.26
CA PRO A 34 5.12 9.30 14.61
C PRO A 34 5.23 8.92 16.10
N PHE A 35 5.81 9.78 16.94
CA PHE A 35 6.16 9.51 18.34
C PHE A 35 4.99 9.80 19.29
N PHE A 36 3.99 8.92 19.29
CA PHE A 36 2.91 8.94 20.28
C PHE A 36 2.43 7.51 20.55
N ASP A 37 1.83 7.28 21.70
CA ASP A 37 1.47 5.95 22.19
C ASP A 37 -0.04 5.71 22.13
N MET A 38 -0.55 5.54 20.91
CA MET A 38 -1.94 5.17 20.61
C MET A 38 -1.99 4.44 19.27
N GLY A 39 -2.90 3.49 19.09
CA GLY A 39 -3.11 2.80 17.82
C GLY A 39 -3.65 3.71 16.72
N VAL A 40 -3.41 3.37 15.47
CA VAL A 40 -3.96 4.05 14.28
C VAL A 40 -4.60 3.01 13.37
N ASN A 41 -5.93 3.08 13.20
CA ASN A 41 -6.68 2.10 12.43
C ASN A 41 -6.41 0.66 12.96
N ASP A 42 -6.29 -0.34 12.09
CA ASP A 42 -6.10 -1.75 12.48
C ASP A 42 -4.81 -2.03 13.26
N ASP A 43 -3.83 -1.10 13.27
CA ASP A 43 -2.52 -1.34 13.90
C ASP A 43 -2.61 -1.50 15.42
N TRP A 44 -3.70 -1.06 16.06
CA TRP A 44 -3.94 -1.28 17.48
C TRP A 44 -3.95 -2.78 17.83
N SER A 45 -4.63 -3.60 17.02
CA SER A 45 -4.74 -5.04 17.23
C SER A 45 -3.42 -5.76 16.93
N TYR A 46 -2.74 -5.34 15.85
CA TYR A 46 -1.48 -5.93 15.42
C TYR A 46 -0.36 -5.62 16.42
N SER A 47 -0.33 -4.38 16.91
CA SER A 47 0.61 -3.93 17.95
C SER A 47 0.38 -4.67 19.25
N ARG A 48 -0.89 -4.83 19.67
CA ARG A 48 -1.22 -5.58 20.88
C ARG A 48 -0.76 -7.03 20.78
N THR A 49 -1.00 -7.69 19.65
CA THR A 49 -0.55 -9.07 19.40
C THR A 49 0.99 -9.15 19.45
N ALA A 50 1.71 -8.17 18.88
CA ALA A 50 3.18 -8.13 18.95
C ALA A 50 3.72 -7.88 20.37
N MET A 51 3.07 -6.99 21.13
CA MET A 51 3.39 -6.72 22.54
C MET A 51 3.16 -7.97 23.40
N ASP A 52 2.08 -8.69 23.16
CA ASP A 52 1.77 -9.91 23.90
C ASP A 52 2.74 -11.04 23.54
N LEU A 53 3.10 -11.21 22.26
CA LEU A 53 4.14 -12.13 21.82
C LEU A 53 5.49 -11.80 22.47
N ALA A 54 5.87 -10.53 22.55
CA ALA A 54 7.12 -10.12 23.20
C ALA A 54 7.15 -10.46 24.69
N ARG A 55 5.99 -10.36 25.37
CA ARG A 55 5.83 -10.60 26.81
C ARG A 55 5.72 -12.08 27.14
N THR A 56 4.91 -12.83 26.39
CA THR A 56 4.51 -14.21 26.75
C THR A 56 5.23 -15.29 25.93
N GLY A 57 5.78 -14.93 24.76
CA GLY A 57 6.31 -15.88 23.78
C GLY A 57 5.24 -16.57 22.93
N HIS A 58 3.96 -16.24 23.10
CA HIS A 58 2.83 -16.82 22.38
C HIS A 58 2.07 -15.78 21.58
N ILE A 59 1.53 -16.18 20.43
CA ILE A 59 0.68 -15.34 19.60
C ILE A 59 -0.76 -15.47 20.10
N HIS A 60 -1.36 -14.35 20.50
CA HIS A 60 -2.77 -14.26 20.85
C HIS A 60 -3.49 -13.27 19.94
N TYR A 61 -4.56 -13.72 19.30
CA TYR A 61 -5.47 -12.88 18.51
C TYR A 61 -6.65 -12.43 19.36
N PHE A 62 -7.19 -11.24 19.08
CA PHE A 62 -8.20 -10.59 19.92
C PHE A 62 -9.56 -10.40 19.24
N GLY A 63 -9.82 -11.08 18.11
CA GLY A 63 -11.12 -11.02 17.41
C GLY A 63 -11.23 -9.88 16.39
N TRP A 64 -10.10 -9.29 15.95
CA TRP A 64 -10.09 -8.26 14.92
C TRP A 64 -9.31 -8.67 13.66
N SER A 65 -8.18 -9.32 13.82
CA SER A 65 -7.28 -9.60 12.71
C SER A 65 -7.72 -10.81 11.88
N ALA A 66 -7.87 -10.60 10.57
CA ALA A 66 -7.92 -11.65 9.55
C ALA A 66 -6.56 -11.87 8.86
N SER A 67 -5.57 -11.02 9.11
CA SER A 67 -4.20 -11.16 8.63
C SER A 67 -3.39 -12.04 9.58
N ALA A 68 -2.65 -13.02 9.04
CA ALA A 68 -1.88 -13.97 9.84
C ALA A 68 -0.69 -13.33 10.57
N MET A 69 -0.02 -12.35 9.95
CA MET A 69 1.08 -11.54 10.47
C MET A 69 2.31 -12.32 10.97
N LEU A 70 2.45 -13.61 10.60
CA LEU A 70 3.48 -14.51 11.18
C LEU A 70 4.92 -14.07 10.89
N ALA A 71 5.17 -13.31 9.82
CA ALA A 71 6.48 -12.73 9.57
C ALA A 71 6.66 -11.35 10.25
N GLN A 72 5.57 -10.60 10.41
CA GLN A 72 5.56 -9.27 11.00
C GLN A 72 5.69 -9.30 12.53
N LEU A 73 4.92 -10.18 13.20
CA LEU A 73 4.85 -10.25 14.66
C LEU A 73 6.20 -10.52 15.33
N PRO A 74 7.02 -11.52 14.89
CA PRO A 74 8.33 -11.76 15.48
C PRO A 74 9.28 -10.57 15.31
N TYR A 75 9.21 -9.88 14.15
CA TYR A 75 9.98 -8.68 13.90
C TYR A 75 9.57 -7.55 14.87
N GLY A 76 8.26 -7.28 15.03
CA GLY A 76 7.76 -6.31 16.00
C GLY A 76 8.14 -6.69 17.44
N ALA A 77 7.98 -7.96 17.82
CA ALA A 77 8.35 -8.45 19.15
C ALA A 77 9.83 -8.28 19.45
N LEU A 78 10.71 -8.46 18.45
CA LEU A 78 12.15 -8.20 18.59
C LEU A 78 12.41 -6.73 18.91
N TRP A 79 11.80 -5.80 18.17
CA TRP A 79 11.94 -4.36 18.43
C TRP A 79 11.42 -3.98 19.83
N ILE A 80 10.30 -4.56 20.25
CA ILE A 80 9.74 -4.34 21.61
C ILE A 80 10.72 -4.81 22.68
N LYS A 81 11.37 -5.97 22.49
CA LYS A 81 12.38 -6.49 23.44
C LYS A 81 13.62 -5.61 23.51
N LEU A 82 14.01 -4.96 22.41
CA LEU A 82 15.21 -4.12 22.35
C LEU A 82 14.96 -2.68 22.83
N PHE A 83 13.79 -2.11 22.55
CA PHE A 83 13.52 -0.67 22.71
C PHE A 83 12.30 -0.35 23.59
N GLY A 84 11.63 -1.38 24.14
CA GLY A 84 10.42 -1.22 24.94
C GLY A 84 9.12 -1.30 24.16
N GLY A 85 8.05 -1.69 24.85
CA GLY A 85 6.70 -1.89 24.29
C GLY A 85 5.94 -0.59 24.16
N SER A 86 5.87 -0.01 22.96
CA SER A 86 5.03 1.14 22.64
C SER A 86 4.62 1.09 21.16
N PHE A 87 3.55 1.81 20.81
CA PHE A 87 3.17 2.01 19.41
C PHE A 87 4.25 2.77 18.64
N ALA A 88 4.94 3.74 19.28
CA ALA A 88 6.04 4.46 18.66
C ALA A 88 7.19 3.53 18.25
N THR A 89 7.57 2.56 19.11
CA THR A 89 8.59 1.55 18.78
C THR A 89 8.21 0.76 17.53
N LEU A 90 6.97 0.31 17.43
CA LEU A 90 6.49 -0.47 16.28
C LEU A 90 6.38 0.36 14.99
N ARG A 91 6.06 1.66 15.10
CA ARG A 91 6.09 2.59 13.95
C ARG A 91 7.50 2.79 13.43
N VAL A 92 8.48 2.99 14.32
CA VAL A 92 9.89 3.10 13.93
C VAL A 92 10.38 1.79 13.30
N ALA A 93 10.00 0.63 13.86
CA ALA A 93 10.30 -0.67 13.25
C ALA A 93 9.73 -0.78 11.83
N THR A 94 8.47 -0.38 11.63
CA THR A 94 7.83 -0.39 10.31
C THR A 94 8.51 0.58 9.35
N LEU A 95 8.85 1.78 9.82
CA LEU A 95 9.54 2.78 9.01
C LEU A 95 10.92 2.26 8.53
N ALA A 96 11.69 1.66 9.42
CA ALA A 96 12.98 1.08 9.08
C ALA A 96 12.88 0.01 7.98
N LEU A 97 11.86 -0.83 8.03
CA LEU A 97 11.62 -1.85 7.02
C LEU A 97 11.07 -1.25 5.72
N SER A 98 10.15 -0.28 5.82
CA SER A 98 9.49 0.36 4.68
C SER A 98 10.48 1.10 3.77
N GLY A 99 11.57 1.65 4.31
CA GLY A 99 12.64 2.26 3.52
C GLY A 99 13.27 1.34 2.49
N LEU A 100 13.15 0.01 2.64
CA LEU A 100 13.65 -0.97 1.67
C LEU A 100 12.72 -1.13 0.44
N ILE A 101 11.46 -0.75 0.52
CA ILE A 101 10.49 -0.90 -0.59
C ILE A 101 10.92 -0.11 -1.83
N PRO A 102 11.23 1.21 -1.76
CA PRO A 102 11.74 1.93 -2.92
C PRO A 102 13.11 1.40 -3.38
N VAL A 103 13.96 0.88 -2.50
CA VAL A 103 15.22 0.25 -2.90
C VAL A 103 14.95 -1.00 -3.76
N LEU A 104 14.03 -1.88 -3.36
CA LEU A 104 13.62 -3.03 -4.18
C LEU A 104 12.97 -2.59 -5.50
N THR A 105 12.15 -1.54 -5.49
CA THR A 105 11.55 -0.96 -6.71
C THR A 105 12.62 -0.47 -7.67
N TYR A 106 13.66 0.19 -7.17
CA TYR A 106 14.80 0.63 -7.97
C TYR A 106 15.51 -0.55 -8.66
N TRP A 107 15.82 -1.60 -7.90
CA TRP A 107 16.46 -2.80 -8.46
C TRP A 107 15.56 -3.54 -9.46
N LEU A 108 14.25 -3.62 -9.19
CA LEU A 108 13.29 -4.14 -10.17
C LEU A 108 13.29 -3.33 -11.48
N GLY A 109 13.36 -2.01 -11.39
CA GLY A 109 13.46 -1.14 -12.56
C GLY A 109 14.72 -1.41 -13.39
N LEU A 110 15.87 -1.60 -12.74
CA LEU A 110 17.13 -1.94 -13.40
C LEU A 110 17.08 -3.32 -14.09
N GLU A 111 16.50 -4.32 -13.43
CA GLU A 111 16.30 -5.64 -14.04
C GLU A 111 15.35 -5.59 -15.26
N CYS A 112 14.48 -4.59 -15.32
CA CYS A 112 13.62 -4.32 -16.49
C CYS A 112 14.28 -3.44 -17.55
N SER A 113 15.60 -3.22 -17.46
CA SER A 113 16.39 -2.39 -18.39
C SER A 113 15.97 -0.92 -18.40
N LEU A 114 15.41 -0.41 -17.30
CA LEU A 114 15.28 1.02 -17.13
C LEU A 114 16.64 1.66 -16.89
N GLU A 115 16.84 2.83 -17.48
CA GLU A 115 17.99 3.67 -17.15
C GLU A 115 17.97 4.02 -15.66
N ARG A 116 19.16 4.15 -15.07
CA ARG A 116 19.32 4.42 -13.64
C ARG A 116 18.49 5.61 -13.15
N ARG A 117 18.41 6.69 -13.96
CA ARG A 117 17.61 7.89 -13.61
C ARG A 117 16.13 7.59 -13.55
N MET A 118 15.62 6.83 -14.51
CA MET A 118 14.21 6.43 -14.58
C MET A 118 13.85 5.45 -13.45
N ALA A 119 14.72 4.47 -13.19
CA ALA A 119 14.51 3.52 -12.09
C ALA A 119 14.50 4.23 -10.72
N PHE A 120 15.43 5.18 -10.50
CA PHE A 120 15.49 6.01 -9.29
C PHE A 120 14.24 6.88 -9.13
N PHE A 121 13.81 7.53 -10.20
CA PHE A 121 12.58 8.33 -10.21
C PHE A 121 11.34 7.50 -9.88
N GLY A 122 11.19 6.32 -10.50
CA GLY A 122 10.08 5.41 -10.20
C GLY A 122 10.07 4.97 -8.73
N ALA A 123 11.23 4.65 -8.19
CA ALA A 123 11.39 4.29 -6.78
C ALA A 123 11.05 5.45 -5.83
N MET A 124 11.46 6.68 -6.15
CA MET A 124 11.08 7.88 -5.39
C MET A 124 9.58 8.16 -5.46
N THR A 125 8.95 7.94 -6.62
CA THR A 125 7.49 8.07 -6.79
C THR A 125 6.74 7.12 -5.86
N VAL A 126 7.21 5.88 -5.71
CA VAL A 126 6.66 4.92 -4.75
C VAL A 126 6.87 5.38 -3.31
N GLY A 127 8.12 5.68 -2.94
CA GLY A 127 8.52 5.99 -1.56
C GLY A 127 7.91 7.29 -1.02
N LEU A 128 7.59 8.25 -1.88
CA LEU A 128 6.96 9.52 -1.54
C LEU A 128 5.47 9.59 -1.93
N SER A 129 4.85 8.45 -2.27
CA SER A 129 3.41 8.40 -2.56
C SER A 129 2.59 8.71 -1.30
N PRO A 130 1.52 9.53 -1.41
CA PRO A 130 0.58 9.78 -0.31
C PRO A 130 -0.10 8.50 0.21
N LEU A 131 -0.19 7.44 -0.60
CA LEU A 131 -0.67 6.13 -0.17
C LEU A 131 0.38 5.39 0.66
N PHE A 132 1.67 5.53 0.34
CA PHE A 132 2.74 4.77 0.98
C PHE A 132 3.19 5.37 2.32
N ILE A 133 3.28 6.70 2.43
CA ILE A 133 3.82 7.38 3.62
C ILE A 133 3.07 6.98 4.91
N PRO A 134 1.71 7.04 5.01
CA PRO A 134 1.01 6.63 6.23
C PRO A 134 1.24 5.17 6.59
N HIS A 135 1.36 4.26 5.61
CA HIS A 135 1.64 2.86 5.86
C HIS A 135 3.10 2.61 6.30
N SER A 136 4.02 3.50 5.95
CA SER A 136 5.42 3.39 6.38
C SER A 136 5.61 3.68 7.87
N VAL A 137 4.66 4.39 8.49
CA VAL A 137 4.66 4.80 9.90
C VAL A 137 3.47 4.23 10.69
N SER A 138 2.94 3.11 10.28
CA SER A 138 1.86 2.38 10.97
C SER A 138 2.20 0.89 10.95
N PHE A 139 2.01 0.18 12.07
CA PHE A 139 2.32 -1.25 12.17
C PHE A 139 1.29 -2.12 11.44
N MET A 140 0.92 -1.69 10.23
CA MET A 140 0.00 -2.38 9.32
C MET A 140 0.73 -3.46 8.53
N SER A 141 0.00 -4.53 8.19
CA SER A 141 0.56 -5.66 7.43
C SER A 141 0.91 -5.34 5.99
N ASP A 142 0.44 -4.23 5.45
CA ASP A 142 0.57 -3.84 4.04
C ASP A 142 2.01 -3.60 3.62
N SER A 143 2.80 -2.83 4.39
CA SER A 143 4.21 -2.55 4.10
C SER A 143 5.06 -3.81 4.15
N TYR A 144 4.84 -4.68 5.14
CA TYR A 144 5.57 -5.95 5.29
C TYR A 144 5.29 -6.89 4.12
N ALA A 145 4.02 -7.07 3.77
CA ALA A 145 3.63 -7.93 2.66
C ALA A 145 4.12 -7.38 1.31
N CYS A 146 4.07 -6.06 1.09
CA CYS A 146 4.58 -5.39 -0.10
C CYS A 146 6.11 -5.61 -0.24
N LEU A 147 6.89 -5.48 0.85
CA LEU A 147 8.32 -5.74 0.83
C LEU A 147 8.63 -7.15 0.34
N PHE A 148 8.01 -8.16 0.95
CA PHE A 148 8.22 -9.56 0.58
C PHE A 148 7.73 -9.86 -0.84
N PHE A 149 6.64 -9.25 -1.27
CA PHE A 149 6.16 -9.36 -2.64
C PHE A 149 7.20 -8.84 -3.64
N LEU A 150 7.71 -7.61 -3.46
CA LEU A 150 8.71 -7.04 -4.35
C LEU A 150 10.03 -7.81 -4.32
N ALA A 151 10.44 -8.29 -3.14
CA ALA A 151 11.61 -9.17 -3.02
C ALA A 151 11.41 -10.48 -3.79
N SER A 152 10.22 -11.09 -3.69
CA SER A 152 9.91 -12.33 -4.43
C SER A 152 9.94 -12.09 -5.94
N MET A 153 9.41 -10.96 -6.44
CA MET A 153 9.46 -10.60 -7.85
C MET A 153 10.89 -10.39 -8.34
N LEU A 154 11.72 -9.65 -7.60
CA LEU A 154 13.13 -9.41 -7.95
C LEU A 154 13.93 -10.71 -8.00
N LEU A 155 13.79 -11.56 -6.99
CA LEU A 155 14.48 -12.84 -6.92
C LEU A 155 14.00 -13.81 -8.02
N ALA A 156 12.70 -13.83 -8.32
CA ALA A 156 12.14 -14.62 -9.41
C ALA A 156 12.70 -14.17 -10.77
N MET A 157 12.74 -12.87 -11.06
CA MET A 157 13.34 -12.33 -12.28
C MET A 157 14.82 -12.74 -12.40
N LYS A 158 15.60 -12.55 -11.34
CA LYS A 158 17.02 -12.97 -11.31
C LYS A 158 17.18 -14.46 -11.51
N SER A 159 16.32 -15.30 -10.95
CA SER A 159 16.36 -16.76 -11.13
C SER A 159 16.16 -17.19 -12.57
N ILE A 160 15.34 -16.48 -13.33
CA ILE A 160 15.06 -16.76 -14.74
C ILE A 160 16.24 -16.34 -15.64
N VAL A 161 16.84 -15.18 -15.35
CA VAL A 161 17.92 -14.59 -16.16
C VAL A 161 19.27 -15.22 -15.86
N HIS A 162 19.51 -15.70 -14.63
CA HIS A 162 20.82 -16.20 -14.20
C HIS A 162 21.23 -17.48 -14.92
N ARG A 163 22.47 -17.53 -15.48
CA ARG A 163 22.92 -18.64 -16.32
C ARG A 163 23.22 -19.93 -15.57
N PRO A 164 24.04 -19.92 -14.50
CA PRO A 164 24.35 -21.14 -13.79
C PRO A 164 23.11 -21.76 -13.12
N PRO A 165 22.91 -23.10 -13.19
CA PRO A 165 21.68 -23.71 -12.70
C PRO A 165 21.56 -23.63 -11.17
N VAL A 166 22.64 -23.88 -10.43
CA VAL A 166 22.60 -23.91 -8.96
C VAL A 166 22.27 -22.54 -8.34
N PRO A 167 22.95 -21.42 -8.70
CA PRO A 167 22.54 -20.09 -8.24
C PRO A 167 21.12 -19.71 -8.61
N ALA A 168 20.67 -20.10 -9.81
CA ALA A 168 19.29 -19.83 -10.24
C ALA A 168 18.26 -20.62 -9.40
N ALA A 169 18.54 -21.88 -9.10
CA ALA A 169 17.70 -22.71 -8.25
C ALA A 169 17.62 -22.14 -6.82
N ALA A 170 18.74 -21.63 -6.29
CA ALA A 170 18.78 -20.94 -4.99
C ALA A 170 17.97 -19.63 -5.01
N LEU A 171 18.12 -18.79 -6.04
CA LEU A 171 17.34 -17.57 -6.21
C LEU A 171 15.84 -17.86 -6.33
N TYR A 172 15.45 -18.92 -7.03
CA TYR A 172 14.06 -19.37 -7.10
C TYR A 172 13.54 -19.80 -5.73
N ALA A 173 14.30 -20.61 -4.97
CA ALA A 173 13.90 -21.02 -3.64
C ALA A 173 13.75 -19.81 -2.69
N LEU A 174 14.65 -18.83 -2.78
CA LEU A 174 14.54 -17.56 -2.02
C LEU A 174 13.33 -16.71 -2.46
N ALA A 175 12.98 -16.71 -3.76
CA ALA A 175 11.78 -16.05 -4.25
C ALA A 175 10.52 -16.69 -3.66
N MET A 176 10.47 -18.02 -3.63
CA MET A 176 9.35 -18.77 -3.04
C MET A 176 9.28 -18.57 -1.51
N LEU A 177 10.42 -18.56 -0.81
CA LEU A 177 10.45 -18.24 0.61
C LEU A 177 9.96 -16.81 0.89
N SER A 178 10.39 -15.84 0.09
CA SER A 178 9.91 -14.46 0.20
C SER A 178 8.40 -14.36 -0.02
N SER A 179 7.87 -15.05 -1.05
CA SER A 179 6.42 -15.15 -1.29
C SER A 179 5.70 -15.83 -0.12
N LEU A 180 6.29 -16.87 0.50
CA LEU A 180 5.72 -17.54 1.67
C LEU A 180 5.63 -16.58 2.86
N LEU A 181 6.66 -15.80 3.15
CA LEU A 181 6.69 -14.80 4.22
C LEU A 181 5.69 -13.67 3.96
N GLY A 182 5.58 -13.20 2.71
CA GLY A 182 4.58 -12.22 2.31
C GLY A 182 3.16 -12.72 2.57
N GLY A 183 2.86 -13.95 2.17
CA GLY A 183 1.57 -14.59 2.41
C GLY A 183 1.36 -14.99 3.87
N ALA A 184 2.41 -15.35 4.62
CA ALA A 184 2.35 -15.57 6.06
C ALA A 184 2.12 -14.25 6.84
N THR A 185 2.36 -13.10 6.21
CA THR A 185 1.93 -11.80 6.74
C THR A 185 0.49 -11.50 6.32
N ARG A 186 0.19 -11.66 5.01
CA ARG A 186 -1.12 -11.42 4.40
C ARG A 186 -1.42 -12.51 3.37
N GLN A 187 -2.30 -13.41 3.68
CA GLN A 187 -2.54 -14.69 2.96
C GLN A 187 -2.77 -14.51 1.45
N VAL A 188 -3.34 -13.38 1.04
CA VAL A 188 -3.58 -13.06 -0.38
C VAL A 188 -2.31 -13.12 -1.24
N PHE A 189 -1.12 -12.92 -0.68
CA PHE A 189 0.12 -12.96 -1.45
C PHE A 189 0.59 -14.38 -1.80
N TRP A 190 0.02 -15.42 -1.18
CA TRP A 190 0.34 -16.80 -1.56
C TRP A 190 -0.04 -17.12 -3.01
N VAL A 191 -1.00 -16.42 -3.58
CA VAL A 191 -1.43 -16.64 -4.98
C VAL A 191 -0.35 -16.31 -6.02
N THR A 192 0.71 -15.59 -5.63
CA THR A 192 1.83 -15.26 -6.53
C THR A 192 2.79 -16.42 -6.76
N ALA A 193 2.88 -17.36 -5.82
CA ALA A 193 3.81 -18.48 -5.90
C ALA A 193 3.58 -19.41 -7.12
N PRO A 194 2.35 -19.80 -7.48
CA PRO A 194 2.11 -20.56 -8.71
C PRO A 194 2.60 -19.84 -9.96
N VAL A 195 2.45 -18.51 -10.02
CA VAL A 195 2.92 -17.69 -11.15
C VAL A 195 4.44 -17.69 -11.22
N ILE A 196 5.11 -17.52 -10.08
CA ILE A 196 6.58 -17.59 -9.98
C ILE A 196 7.09 -18.97 -10.42
N ALA A 197 6.45 -20.04 -9.94
CA ALA A 197 6.81 -21.41 -10.29
C ALA A 197 6.60 -21.70 -11.79
N ALA A 198 5.48 -21.27 -12.34
CA ALA A 198 5.20 -21.38 -13.79
C ALA A 198 6.25 -20.61 -14.60
N ALA A 199 6.54 -19.35 -14.23
CA ALA A 199 7.55 -18.55 -14.92
C ALA A 199 8.93 -19.22 -14.90
N TYR A 200 9.36 -19.74 -13.74
CA TYR A 200 10.62 -20.46 -13.62
C TYR A 200 10.65 -21.70 -14.50
N CYS A 201 9.61 -22.53 -14.52
CA CYS A 201 9.55 -23.76 -15.32
C CYS A 201 9.46 -23.50 -16.82
N PHE A 202 8.74 -22.45 -17.26
CA PHE A 202 8.51 -22.17 -18.69
C PHE A 202 9.64 -21.38 -19.33
N PHE A 203 10.13 -20.35 -18.66
CA PHE A 203 11.11 -19.44 -19.26
C PHE A 203 12.56 -19.87 -19.02
N ARG A 204 12.79 -20.68 -18.01
CA ARG A 204 14.08 -21.30 -17.84
C ARG A 204 14.15 -22.55 -18.69
N ARG A 205 14.85 -22.48 -19.83
CA ARG A 205 15.11 -23.60 -20.73
C ARG A 205 16.10 -24.58 -20.09
N GLY A 206 15.69 -25.23 -19.02
CA GLY A 206 16.54 -26.07 -18.20
C GLY A 206 16.36 -27.55 -18.43
N LYS A 207 17.36 -28.32 -17.98
CA LYS A 207 17.39 -29.76 -17.92
C LYS A 207 16.34 -30.28 -16.91
N SER A 208 16.07 -31.56 -16.90
CA SER A 208 15.11 -32.24 -16.00
C SER A 208 15.26 -31.84 -14.53
N PHE A 209 16.50 -31.54 -14.06
CA PHE A 209 16.79 -31.06 -12.72
C PHE A 209 16.00 -29.79 -12.33
N GLU A 210 15.95 -28.76 -13.19
CA GLU A 210 15.30 -27.49 -12.84
C GLU A 210 13.79 -27.64 -12.75
N LYS A 211 13.18 -28.52 -13.54
CA LYS A 211 11.74 -28.82 -13.46
C LYS A 211 11.40 -29.61 -12.20
N VAL A 212 12.22 -30.62 -11.85
CA VAL A 212 12.06 -31.42 -10.64
C VAL A 212 12.25 -30.53 -9.40
N TRP A 213 13.30 -29.71 -9.38
CA TRP A 213 13.57 -28.75 -8.31
C TRP A 213 12.41 -27.73 -8.16
N GLY A 214 11.98 -27.13 -9.29
CA GLY A 214 10.89 -26.17 -9.30
C GLY A 214 9.58 -26.76 -8.77
N GLY A 215 9.25 -28.00 -9.17
CA GLY A 215 8.09 -28.73 -8.66
C GLY A 215 8.23 -29.08 -7.17
N GLY A 216 9.38 -29.57 -6.74
CA GLY A 216 9.66 -29.92 -5.34
C GLY A 216 9.53 -28.73 -4.38
N VAL A 217 10.09 -27.56 -4.76
CA VAL A 217 9.96 -26.32 -3.98
C VAL A 217 8.51 -25.85 -3.92
N LEU A 218 7.75 -25.95 -5.03
CA LEU A 218 6.32 -25.59 -5.04
C LEU A 218 5.51 -26.51 -4.12
N VAL A 219 5.77 -27.82 -4.14
CA VAL A 219 5.11 -28.78 -3.24
C VAL A 219 5.40 -28.45 -1.78
N ALA A 220 6.68 -28.20 -1.45
CA ALA A 220 7.07 -27.77 -0.09
C ALA A 220 6.37 -26.46 0.32
N TYR A 221 6.29 -25.49 -0.59
CA TYR A 221 5.56 -24.24 -0.39
C TYR A 221 4.08 -24.47 -0.06
N ILE A 222 3.39 -25.28 -0.87
CA ILE A 222 1.98 -25.62 -0.64
C ILE A 222 1.80 -26.31 0.71
N ALA A 223 2.68 -27.25 1.06
CA ALA A 223 2.65 -27.92 2.35
C ALA A 223 2.79 -26.93 3.52
N CYS A 224 3.69 -25.94 3.40
CA CYS A 224 3.82 -24.86 4.40
C CYS A 224 2.53 -24.00 4.47
N CYS A 225 1.93 -23.65 3.34
CA CYS A 225 0.68 -22.89 3.34
C CYS A 225 -0.46 -23.67 4.02
N VAL A 226 -0.61 -24.96 3.72
CA VAL A 226 -1.62 -25.83 4.34
C VAL A 226 -1.38 -25.96 5.84
N PHE A 227 -0.11 -26.13 6.27
CA PHE A 227 0.24 -26.18 7.67
C PHE A 227 -0.11 -24.87 8.40
N ILE A 228 0.25 -23.71 7.82
CA ILE A 228 -0.07 -22.40 8.41
C ILE A 228 -1.58 -22.20 8.49
N LEU A 229 -2.35 -22.53 7.44
CA LEU A 229 -3.82 -22.42 7.46
C LEU A 229 -4.44 -23.35 8.50
N HIS A 230 -3.92 -24.58 8.64
CA HIS A 230 -4.39 -25.50 9.66
C HIS A 230 -4.11 -24.96 11.08
N TRP A 231 -2.91 -24.44 11.30
CA TRP A 231 -2.53 -23.82 12.57
C TRP A 231 -3.40 -22.59 12.90
N LEU A 232 -3.66 -21.70 11.91
CA LEU A 232 -4.50 -20.51 12.07
C LEU A 232 -5.93 -20.87 12.45
N ARG A 233 -6.48 -21.97 11.90
CA ARG A 233 -7.82 -22.45 12.27
C ARG A 233 -7.94 -22.87 13.73
N GLN A 234 -6.84 -23.23 14.36
CA GLN A 234 -6.78 -23.62 15.76
C GLN A 234 -6.58 -22.41 16.69
N GLN A 235 -6.25 -21.23 16.13
CA GLN A 235 -6.00 -20.06 16.97
C GLN A 235 -7.33 -19.46 17.46
N PRO A 236 -7.51 -19.30 18.77
CA PRO A 236 -8.69 -18.64 19.31
C PRO A 236 -8.72 -17.17 18.85
N ASN A 237 -9.92 -16.67 18.58
CA ASN A 237 -10.18 -15.28 18.19
C ASN A 237 -9.50 -14.80 16.89
N PHE A 238 -8.89 -15.69 16.09
CA PHE A 238 -8.46 -15.36 14.74
C PHE A 238 -9.67 -15.29 13.80
N LEU A 239 -9.83 -14.20 13.04
CA LEU A 239 -10.92 -14.07 12.07
C LEU A 239 -10.56 -14.81 10.77
N TYR A 240 -11.01 -16.04 10.66
CA TYR A 240 -10.73 -16.85 9.47
C TYR A 240 -11.63 -16.45 8.30
N GLU A 241 -11.05 -15.86 7.27
CA GLU A 241 -11.74 -15.58 6.00
C GLU A 241 -11.83 -16.85 5.16
N ASN A 242 -13.03 -17.45 5.08
CA ASN A 242 -13.26 -18.61 4.23
C ASN A 242 -13.32 -18.17 2.76
N LEU A 243 -12.46 -18.73 1.92
CA LEU A 243 -12.64 -18.71 0.47
C LEU A 243 -13.80 -19.66 0.12
N ASN A 244 -15.02 -19.13 0.10
CA ASN A 244 -16.17 -19.91 -0.30
C ASN A 244 -16.32 -19.86 -1.83
N LEU A 245 -16.36 -21.03 -2.49
CA LEU A 245 -16.58 -21.13 -3.94
C LEU A 245 -17.90 -20.47 -4.39
N GLN A 246 -18.89 -20.35 -3.50
CA GLN A 246 -20.10 -19.55 -3.74
C GLN A 246 -19.80 -18.06 -4.01
N MET A 247 -18.63 -17.57 -3.56
CA MET A 247 -18.18 -16.23 -3.92
C MET A 247 -17.91 -16.08 -5.42
N LEU A 248 -17.67 -17.16 -6.17
CA LEU A 248 -17.52 -17.13 -7.61
C LEU A 248 -18.84 -17.00 -8.38
N ALA A 249 -19.98 -17.33 -7.75
CA ALA A 249 -21.29 -17.13 -8.37
C ALA A 249 -21.58 -15.62 -8.48
N LEU A 250 -21.58 -15.09 -9.70
CA LEU A 250 -21.78 -13.66 -9.97
C LEU A 250 -23.25 -13.37 -10.24
N SER A 251 -23.93 -12.69 -9.29
CA SER A 251 -25.19 -12.00 -9.58
C SER A 251 -24.90 -10.73 -10.40
N ARG A 252 -25.92 -10.16 -11.06
CA ARG A 252 -25.79 -8.88 -11.78
C ARG A 252 -25.21 -7.79 -10.86
N GLN A 253 -25.72 -7.66 -9.65
CA GLN A 253 -25.21 -6.69 -8.67
C GLN A 253 -23.76 -7.00 -8.27
N GLY A 254 -23.43 -8.27 -8.01
CA GLY A 254 -22.06 -8.68 -7.70
C GLY A 254 -21.07 -8.38 -8.82
N LEU A 255 -21.47 -8.56 -10.10
CA LEU A 255 -20.65 -8.20 -11.26
C LEU A 255 -20.43 -6.68 -11.34
N MET A 256 -21.49 -5.88 -11.15
CA MET A 256 -21.37 -4.42 -11.14
C MET A 256 -20.46 -3.94 -10.00
N ASN A 257 -20.57 -4.53 -8.81
CA ASN A 257 -19.67 -4.23 -7.70
C ASN A 257 -18.21 -4.56 -8.06
N VAL A 258 -17.94 -5.73 -8.65
CA VAL A 258 -16.59 -6.14 -9.08
C VAL A 258 -16.00 -5.14 -10.07
N ILE A 259 -16.77 -4.75 -11.09
CA ILE A 259 -16.32 -3.74 -12.09
C ILE A 259 -16.03 -2.40 -11.42
N HIS A 260 -16.92 -1.93 -10.55
CA HIS A 260 -16.75 -0.67 -9.83
C HIS A 260 -15.53 -0.70 -8.90
N GLN A 261 -15.39 -1.76 -8.10
CA GLN A 261 -14.32 -1.88 -7.11
C GLN A 261 -12.92 -2.04 -7.77
N TYR A 262 -12.81 -2.87 -8.79
CA TYR A 262 -11.52 -3.01 -9.51
C TYR A 262 -11.22 -1.78 -10.38
N GLY A 263 -12.24 -1.19 -11.00
CA GLY A 263 -12.09 0.09 -11.68
C GLY A 263 -11.57 1.17 -10.72
N GLY A 264 -12.18 1.29 -9.54
CA GLY A 264 -11.75 2.20 -8.48
C GLY A 264 -10.31 1.92 -8.01
N LEU A 265 -9.94 0.65 -7.85
CA LEU A 265 -8.59 0.27 -7.43
C LEU A 265 -7.53 0.64 -8.48
N ILE A 266 -7.80 0.38 -9.77
CA ILE A 266 -6.91 0.74 -10.87
C ILE A 266 -6.79 2.27 -11.00
N LEU A 267 -7.90 3.00 -10.94
CA LEU A 267 -7.90 4.46 -10.98
C LEU A 267 -7.14 5.06 -9.79
N THR A 268 -7.30 4.49 -8.60
CA THR A 268 -6.53 4.89 -7.41
C THR A 268 -5.02 4.71 -7.63
N ALA A 269 -4.60 3.55 -8.15
CA ALA A 269 -3.19 3.32 -8.48
C ALA A 269 -2.66 4.32 -9.53
N LEU A 270 -3.47 4.65 -10.55
CA LEU A 270 -3.11 5.61 -11.59
C LEU A 270 -2.98 7.03 -11.05
N VAL A 271 -3.83 7.45 -10.09
CA VAL A 271 -3.68 8.75 -9.41
C VAL A 271 -2.35 8.82 -8.68
N PHE A 272 -1.98 7.80 -7.93
CA PHE A 272 -0.69 7.77 -7.23
C PHE A 272 0.51 7.57 -8.18
N ALA A 273 0.28 7.13 -9.42
CA ALA A 273 1.27 7.06 -10.49
C ALA A 273 1.38 8.35 -11.34
N ILE A 274 0.58 9.41 -11.07
CA ILE A 274 0.60 10.67 -11.84
C ILE A 274 2.02 11.20 -12.07
N PRO A 275 2.93 11.26 -11.08
CA PRO A 275 4.28 11.73 -11.33
C PRO A 275 4.97 11.00 -12.48
N SER A 276 4.71 9.68 -12.63
CA SER A 276 5.25 8.86 -13.71
C SER A 276 4.54 9.04 -15.05
N LEU A 277 3.32 9.58 -15.05
CA LEU A 277 2.56 9.91 -16.26
C LEU A 277 2.93 11.29 -16.82
N VAL A 278 3.36 12.24 -15.98
CA VAL A 278 3.73 13.62 -16.41
C VAL A 278 4.74 13.63 -17.56
N PRO A 279 5.77 12.76 -17.59
CA PRO A 279 6.73 12.74 -18.70
C PRO A 279 6.10 12.38 -20.06
N ALA A 280 4.88 11.82 -20.10
CA ALA A 280 4.17 11.56 -21.35
C ALA A 280 3.93 12.83 -22.18
N ALA A 281 3.85 14.00 -21.55
CA ALA A 281 3.78 15.29 -22.23
C ALA A 281 5.05 15.64 -23.03
N ARG A 282 6.15 14.92 -22.84
CA ARG A 282 7.43 15.08 -23.57
C ARG A 282 7.57 14.14 -24.77
N LEU A 283 6.61 13.26 -24.98
CA LEU A 283 6.52 12.46 -26.21
C LEU A 283 6.41 13.39 -27.42
N ARG A 284 6.89 12.95 -28.58
CA ARG A 284 6.72 13.68 -29.85
C ARG A 284 5.25 13.59 -30.28
N LEU A 285 4.43 14.45 -29.69
CA LEU A 285 2.98 14.46 -29.90
C LEU A 285 2.62 15.34 -31.10
N ARG A 286 1.64 14.91 -31.89
CA ARG A 286 0.99 15.76 -32.89
C ARG A 286 0.05 16.72 -32.15
N ALA A 287 -0.20 17.89 -32.72
CA ALA A 287 -1.19 18.82 -32.18
C ALA A 287 -2.58 18.17 -32.00
N LEU A 288 -2.92 17.23 -32.90
CA LEU A 288 -4.16 16.45 -32.80
C LEU A 288 -4.17 15.54 -31.56
N ASP A 289 -3.06 14.87 -31.22
CA ASP A 289 -2.99 13.99 -30.05
C ASP A 289 -3.21 14.81 -28.76
N VAL A 290 -2.63 16.01 -28.69
CA VAL A 290 -2.82 16.93 -27.55
C VAL A 290 -4.27 17.41 -27.49
N ALA A 291 -4.85 17.81 -28.62
CA ALA A 291 -6.25 18.23 -28.70
C ALA A 291 -7.20 17.11 -28.26
N CYS A 292 -6.96 15.89 -28.73
CA CYS A 292 -7.73 14.72 -28.30
C CYS A 292 -7.57 14.41 -26.81
N ALA A 293 -6.36 14.54 -26.24
CA ALA A 293 -6.15 14.34 -24.82
C ALA A 293 -6.90 15.38 -23.97
N VAL A 294 -6.88 16.65 -24.39
CA VAL A 294 -7.66 17.72 -23.75
C VAL A 294 -9.16 17.45 -23.86
N LEU A 295 -9.63 17.01 -25.05
CA LEU A 295 -11.03 16.62 -25.23
C LEU A 295 -11.44 15.47 -24.33
N VAL A 296 -10.61 14.39 -24.26
CA VAL A 296 -10.84 13.24 -23.37
C VAL A 296 -10.90 13.70 -21.92
N ALA A 297 -9.95 14.52 -21.48
CA ALA A 297 -9.96 15.08 -20.13
C ALA A 297 -11.24 15.93 -19.87
N GLY A 298 -11.63 16.77 -20.83
CA GLY A 298 -12.84 17.57 -20.73
C GLY A 298 -14.12 16.74 -20.65
N VAL A 299 -14.25 15.69 -21.50
CA VAL A 299 -15.38 14.76 -21.47
C VAL A 299 -15.43 13.99 -20.14
N VAL A 300 -14.29 13.47 -19.66
CA VAL A 300 -14.22 12.79 -18.36
C VAL A 300 -14.57 13.74 -17.22
N PHE A 301 -14.06 14.98 -17.24
CA PHE A 301 -14.41 16.00 -16.24
C PHE A 301 -15.92 16.24 -16.21
N ALA A 302 -16.54 16.46 -17.38
CA ALA A 302 -17.99 16.64 -17.49
C ALA A 302 -18.76 15.39 -17.01
N ALA A 303 -18.31 14.19 -17.38
CA ALA A 303 -18.94 12.94 -16.96
C ALA A 303 -18.93 12.75 -15.42
N THR A 304 -17.94 13.28 -14.70
CA THR A 304 -17.89 13.21 -13.23
C THR A 304 -19.03 13.95 -12.53
N PHE A 305 -19.74 14.87 -13.19
CA PHE A 305 -20.92 15.52 -12.62
C PHE A 305 -22.14 14.58 -12.58
N TRP A 306 -22.20 13.61 -13.50
CA TRP A 306 -23.26 12.62 -13.61
C TRP A 306 -22.88 11.29 -12.95
N LEU A 307 -21.60 10.89 -13.06
CA LEU A 307 -21.06 9.62 -12.58
C LEU A 307 -20.18 9.85 -11.34
N ARG A 308 -20.80 9.96 -10.17
CA ARG A 308 -20.08 10.19 -8.89
C ARG A 308 -19.01 9.13 -8.59
N ALA A 309 -19.18 7.91 -9.10
CA ALA A 309 -18.21 6.81 -8.98
C ALA A 309 -16.86 7.09 -9.67
N LEU A 310 -16.78 8.07 -10.58
CA LEU A 310 -15.56 8.48 -11.27
C LEU A 310 -14.81 9.62 -10.56
N ILE A 311 -15.17 9.99 -9.34
CA ILE A 311 -14.52 11.09 -8.61
C ILE A 311 -13.52 10.51 -7.64
N PHE A 312 -12.25 10.98 -7.72
CA PHE A 312 -11.25 10.67 -6.69
C PHE A 312 -11.67 11.25 -5.32
N PRO A 313 -11.44 10.55 -4.22
CA PRO A 313 -10.93 9.19 -4.05
C PRO A 313 -12.00 8.13 -4.36
N TYR A 314 -11.64 7.12 -5.16
CA TYR A 314 -12.60 6.10 -5.63
C TYR A 314 -12.93 5.03 -4.58
N LEU A 315 -11.94 4.71 -3.73
CA LEU A 315 -12.01 3.72 -2.67
C LEU A 315 -11.57 4.41 -1.36
N ASN A 316 -12.50 5.07 -0.72
CA ASN A 316 -12.27 5.91 0.46
C ASN A 316 -11.91 5.10 1.72
N ASN A 317 -10.63 4.73 1.91
CA ASN A 317 -10.21 4.10 3.16
C ASN A 317 -9.06 4.88 3.83
N VAL A 318 -7.89 4.97 3.18
CA VAL A 318 -6.72 5.64 3.78
C VAL A 318 -6.62 7.08 3.30
N VAL A 319 -6.55 7.32 1.98
CA VAL A 319 -6.47 8.67 1.44
C VAL A 319 -7.86 9.12 1.01
N THR A 320 -8.33 10.20 1.60
CA THR A 320 -9.68 10.74 1.40
C THR A 320 -9.63 12.23 1.03
N GLN A 321 -10.78 12.80 0.71
CA GLN A 321 -10.89 14.25 0.53
C GLN A 321 -10.66 15.06 1.82
N TYR A 322 -10.67 14.40 2.97
CA TYR A 322 -10.43 14.98 4.28
C TYR A 322 -8.99 14.79 4.78
N GLY A 323 -8.12 14.24 3.95
CA GLY A 323 -6.76 13.81 4.30
C GLY A 323 -6.68 12.32 4.53
N LEU A 324 -6.33 11.87 5.74
CA LEU A 324 -6.38 10.45 6.11
C LEU A 324 -7.72 10.10 6.77
N TYR A 325 -8.27 8.98 6.35
CA TYR A 325 -9.52 8.37 6.82
C TYR A 325 -10.77 9.25 6.65
N GLN A 326 -11.91 8.62 6.69
CA GLN A 326 -13.20 9.33 6.58
C GLN A 326 -13.67 9.85 7.94
N PRO A 327 -14.42 10.98 7.96
CA PRO A 327 -15.13 11.41 9.15
C PRO A 327 -16.05 10.30 9.68
N GLY A 328 -16.12 10.14 10.99
CA GLY A 328 -16.98 9.14 11.64
C GLY A 328 -16.48 7.69 11.55
N LEU A 329 -15.36 7.39 10.86
CA LEU A 329 -14.81 6.05 10.79
C LEU A 329 -14.07 5.66 12.08
N LEU A 330 -13.10 6.46 12.48
CA LEU A 330 -12.24 6.20 13.65
C LEU A 330 -12.72 7.00 14.86
N LEU A 331 -13.17 8.22 14.65
CA LEU A 331 -13.65 9.14 15.67
C LEU A 331 -14.92 9.84 15.17
N PRO A 332 -15.98 9.96 15.98
CA PRO A 332 -17.18 10.70 15.61
C PRO A 332 -16.91 12.16 15.28
N GLY A 333 -17.77 12.74 14.44
CA GLY A 333 -17.72 14.16 14.10
C GLY A 333 -17.36 14.44 12.65
N ALA A 334 -17.28 15.73 12.31
CA ALA A 334 -16.96 16.22 10.99
C ALA A 334 -15.49 16.60 10.89
N LEU A 335 -14.89 16.37 9.72
CA LEU A 335 -13.55 16.84 9.38
C LEU A 335 -13.63 17.88 8.26
N PRO A 336 -12.69 18.85 8.21
CA PRO A 336 -12.64 19.82 7.13
C PRO A 336 -12.28 19.16 5.81
N VAL A 337 -12.90 19.60 4.73
CA VAL A 337 -12.59 19.14 3.37
C VAL A 337 -11.27 19.77 2.93
N ILE A 338 -10.25 18.96 2.72
CA ILE A 338 -8.91 19.38 2.26
C ILE A 338 -8.85 19.43 0.73
N LEU A 339 -9.42 18.42 0.08
CA LEU A 339 -9.47 18.34 -1.39
C LEU A 339 -10.90 18.63 -1.87
N PRO A 340 -11.19 19.84 -2.38
CA PRO A 340 -12.51 20.16 -2.92
C PRO A 340 -12.93 19.22 -4.05
N ALA A 341 -14.21 18.95 -4.18
CA ALA A 341 -14.73 18.02 -5.18
C ALA A 341 -14.34 18.40 -6.62
N THR A 342 -14.25 19.69 -6.92
CA THR A 342 -13.78 20.19 -8.23
C THR A 342 -12.32 19.79 -8.52
N PHE A 343 -11.46 19.86 -7.51
CA PHE A 343 -10.08 19.41 -7.63
C PHE A 343 -9.96 17.89 -7.80
N CYS A 344 -10.75 17.12 -7.05
CA CYS A 344 -10.84 15.67 -7.21
C CYS A 344 -11.30 15.25 -8.63
N ARG A 345 -12.25 15.99 -9.22
CA ARG A 345 -12.69 15.81 -10.62
C ARG A 345 -11.58 16.12 -11.60
N ALA A 346 -10.83 17.20 -11.36
CA ALA A 346 -9.70 17.58 -12.20
C ALA A 346 -8.58 16.53 -12.18
N ILE A 347 -8.29 15.91 -11.03
CA ILE A 347 -7.35 14.80 -10.92
C ILE A 347 -7.78 13.62 -11.82
N THR A 348 -9.06 13.22 -11.76
CA THR A 348 -9.58 12.14 -12.61
C THR A 348 -9.44 12.46 -14.09
N ALA A 349 -9.80 13.69 -14.49
CA ALA A 349 -9.67 14.16 -15.86
C ALA A 349 -8.20 14.19 -16.34
N ALA A 350 -7.28 14.65 -15.48
CA ALA A 350 -5.85 14.69 -15.80
C ALA A 350 -5.29 13.27 -16.02
N VAL A 351 -5.65 12.30 -15.18
CA VAL A 351 -5.26 10.89 -15.37
C VAL A 351 -5.73 10.38 -16.73
N ALA A 352 -6.99 10.63 -17.10
CA ALA A 352 -7.55 10.19 -18.39
C ALA A 352 -6.80 10.81 -19.58
N GLY A 353 -6.53 12.13 -19.54
CA GLY A 353 -5.78 12.83 -20.57
C GLY A 353 -4.34 12.32 -20.70
N LEU A 354 -3.63 12.12 -19.58
CA LEU A 354 -2.25 11.63 -19.58
C LEU A 354 -2.15 10.17 -20.07
N LEU A 355 -3.12 9.33 -19.72
CA LEU A 355 -3.21 7.97 -20.26
C LEU A 355 -3.46 7.98 -21.77
N PHE A 356 -4.34 8.84 -22.26
CA PHE A 356 -4.57 8.99 -23.69
C PHE A 356 -3.26 9.34 -24.42
N LEU A 357 -2.49 10.32 -23.92
CA LEU A 357 -1.19 10.68 -24.48
C LEU A 357 -0.20 9.49 -24.50
N LEU A 358 -0.16 8.72 -23.44
CA LEU A 358 0.72 7.55 -23.34
C LEU A 358 0.39 6.49 -24.39
N PHE A 359 -0.92 6.24 -24.62
CA PHE A 359 -1.38 5.19 -25.55
C PHE A 359 -1.47 5.63 -27.01
N SER A 360 -1.69 6.92 -27.29
CA SER A 360 -1.75 7.43 -28.66
C SER A 360 -0.39 7.30 -29.37
N HIS A 361 0.71 7.46 -28.63
CA HIS A 361 2.05 7.39 -29.18
C HIS A 361 2.53 5.96 -29.54
N GLY A 362 2.02 4.93 -28.87
CA GLY A 362 2.34 3.52 -29.17
C GLY A 362 1.82 3.03 -30.51
N ARG A 363 1.09 3.86 -31.26
CA ARG A 363 0.56 3.57 -32.60
C ARG A 363 1.38 4.16 -33.76
N ALA A 364 2.44 4.94 -33.48
CA ALA A 364 3.33 5.38 -34.54
C ALA A 364 4.00 4.14 -35.15
N PRO A 365 3.89 3.89 -36.47
CA PRO A 365 4.60 2.80 -37.09
C PRO A 365 6.10 2.98 -36.80
N ALA A 366 6.75 1.92 -36.32
CA ALA A 366 8.21 1.89 -36.28
C ALA A 366 8.68 2.38 -37.66
N ALA A 367 9.38 3.51 -37.68
CA ALA A 367 9.90 4.06 -38.93
C ALA A 367 10.72 2.93 -39.57
N SER A 368 10.14 2.30 -40.60
CA SER A 368 10.81 1.41 -41.51
C SER A 368 11.78 2.27 -42.30
N GLY A 369 13.01 2.35 -41.83
CA GLY A 369 14.01 3.20 -42.46
C GLY A 369 15.25 3.39 -41.59
N VAL A 370 15.79 2.29 -41.07
CA VAL A 370 17.24 2.26 -40.84
C VAL A 370 17.75 1.39 -41.96
N ASP A 371 18.27 2.05 -43.02
CA ASP A 371 19.06 1.42 -44.04
C ASP A 371 20.11 0.55 -43.35
N ASP A 372 20.16 -0.72 -43.75
CA ASP A 372 21.21 -1.66 -43.43
C ASP A 372 22.54 -1.15 -44.05
N ALA A 373 23.16 -0.18 -43.37
CA ALA A 373 24.54 0.12 -43.61
C ALA A 373 25.37 -0.98 -42.93
N PRO A 374 26.21 -1.73 -43.67
CA PRO A 374 27.04 -2.74 -43.03
C PRO A 374 28.08 -2.05 -42.15
N VAL A 375 27.93 -2.20 -40.86
CA VAL A 375 28.95 -1.80 -39.88
C VAL A 375 30.10 -2.81 -39.98
N THR A 376 31.06 -2.49 -40.85
CA THR A 376 32.35 -3.16 -40.87
C THR A 376 33.27 -2.48 -39.85
N GLY A 377 33.48 -3.12 -38.71
CA GLY A 377 34.50 -2.75 -37.75
C GLY A 377 34.37 -3.59 -36.48
N PRO A 378 35.42 -4.31 -36.05
CA PRO A 378 35.42 -5.02 -34.79
C PRO A 378 35.69 -4.02 -33.65
N THR A 379 34.67 -3.52 -32.98
CA THR A 379 34.85 -2.87 -31.67
C THR A 379 34.57 -3.92 -30.61
N GLU A 380 35.63 -4.58 -30.14
CA GLU A 380 35.70 -5.25 -28.85
C GLU A 380 35.46 -4.19 -27.77
N ASP A 381 34.52 -4.50 -26.88
CA ASP A 381 34.20 -3.85 -25.61
C ASP A 381 32.82 -3.14 -25.52
N SER A 382 31.77 -3.84 -25.86
CA SER A 382 30.43 -3.49 -25.35
C SER A 382 29.73 -4.74 -24.86
N SER A 383 30.19 -5.31 -23.73
CA SER A 383 29.43 -6.30 -22.94
C SER A 383 28.28 -5.63 -22.18
N VAL A 384 27.59 -4.68 -22.79
CA VAL A 384 26.28 -4.21 -22.33
C VAL A 384 25.30 -5.33 -22.64
N HIS A 385 24.78 -5.95 -21.58
CA HIS A 385 23.82 -7.04 -21.63
C HIS A 385 22.61 -6.67 -22.48
N SER A 386 22.62 -7.03 -23.75
CA SER A 386 21.39 -7.02 -24.55
C SER A 386 20.42 -8.04 -23.91
N PRO A 387 19.18 -7.63 -23.56
CA PRO A 387 18.20 -8.55 -23.00
C PRO A 387 17.98 -9.69 -24.00
N ARG A 388 18.14 -10.93 -23.56
CA ARG A 388 17.84 -12.09 -24.39
C ARG A 388 16.40 -12.02 -24.90
N ALA A 389 16.19 -12.38 -26.15
CA ALA A 389 14.85 -12.65 -26.67
C ALA A 389 14.14 -13.62 -25.70
N GLY A 390 13.03 -13.20 -25.09
CA GLY A 390 12.29 -13.96 -24.07
C GLY A 390 12.33 -13.40 -22.66
N THR A 391 13.34 -12.60 -22.27
CA THR A 391 13.39 -11.99 -20.92
C THR A 391 12.22 -11.02 -20.71
N GLY A 392 11.90 -10.19 -21.70
CA GLY A 392 10.77 -9.27 -21.64
C GLY A 392 9.42 -9.99 -21.47
N THR A 393 9.25 -11.11 -22.18
CA THR A 393 8.03 -11.94 -22.06
C THR A 393 7.91 -12.57 -20.67
N ALA A 394 9.03 -13.04 -20.09
CA ALA A 394 9.04 -13.59 -18.74
C ALA A 394 8.68 -12.55 -17.68
N ILE A 395 9.20 -11.33 -17.81
CA ILE A 395 8.88 -10.20 -16.91
C ILE A 395 7.40 -9.85 -17.04
N LEU A 396 6.89 -9.70 -18.25
CA LEU A 396 5.48 -9.40 -18.49
C LEU A 396 4.59 -10.51 -17.91
N PHE A 397 4.92 -11.78 -18.10
CA PHE A 397 4.18 -12.90 -17.52
C PHE A 397 4.18 -12.85 -15.99
N LEU A 398 5.33 -12.62 -15.36
CA LEU A 398 5.42 -12.51 -13.90
C LEU A 398 4.56 -11.35 -13.36
N TRP A 399 4.64 -10.18 -13.95
CA TRP A 399 3.93 -9.00 -13.47
C TRP A 399 2.43 -9.10 -13.70
N THR A 400 2.02 -9.39 -14.93
CA THR A 400 0.59 -9.51 -15.26
C THR A 400 -0.05 -10.69 -14.55
N GLY A 401 0.62 -11.85 -14.55
CA GLY A 401 0.13 -13.05 -13.86
C GLY A 401 -0.01 -12.83 -12.36
N SER A 402 1.00 -12.23 -11.71
CA SER A 402 0.93 -11.95 -10.26
C SER A 402 -0.13 -10.91 -9.92
N THR A 403 -0.29 -9.86 -10.75
CA THR A 403 -1.34 -8.86 -10.57
C THR A 403 -2.73 -9.48 -10.76
N MET A 404 -2.93 -10.29 -11.79
CA MET A 404 -4.22 -10.96 -12.03
C MET A 404 -4.55 -11.96 -10.93
N ALA A 405 -3.58 -12.76 -10.47
CA ALA A 405 -3.77 -13.69 -9.36
C ALA A 405 -4.15 -12.94 -8.06
N TYR A 406 -3.48 -11.81 -7.78
CA TYR A 406 -3.78 -10.97 -6.64
C TYR A 406 -5.21 -10.37 -6.71
N LEU A 407 -5.60 -9.80 -7.86
CA LEU A 407 -6.96 -9.29 -8.06
C LEU A 407 -7.99 -10.42 -7.92
N PHE A 408 -7.72 -11.58 -8.51
CA PHE A 408 -8.64 -12.74 -8.40
C PHE A 408 -8.87 -13.15 -6.94
N ALA A 409 -7.85 -13.10 -6.09
CA ALA A 409 -7.99 -13.43 -4.67
C ALA A 409 -8.92 -12.48 -3.90
N PHE A 410 -9.12 -11.26 -4.39
CA PHE A 410 -10.04 -10.28 -3.80
C PHE A 410 -11.46 -10.28 -4.40
N ILE A 411 -11.80 -11.21 -5.28
CA ILE A 411 -13.10 -11.19 -5.98
C ILE A 411 -14.29 -11.22 -5.02
N GLY A 412 -14.17 -11.96 -3.91
CA GLY A 412 -15.20 -12.02 -2.88
C GLY A 412 -15.45 -10.67 -2.21
N ARG A 413 -14.39 -9.95 -1.83
CA ARG A 413 -14.45 -8.59 -1.26
C ARG A 413 -14.96 -7.58 -2.29
N ALA A 414 -14.52 -7.68 -3.54
CA ALA A 414 -14.98 -6.81 -4.62
C ALA A 414 -16.50 -6.96 -4.85
N LYS A 415 -17.04 -8.20 -4.80
CA LYS A 415 -18.49 -8.46 -4.85
C LYS A 415 -19.25 -7.82 -3.69
N ALA A 416 -18.66 -7.82 -2.50
CA ALA A 416 -19.24 -7.23 -1.31
C ALA A 416 -19.08 -5.71 -1.25
N ALA A 417 -18.44 -5.09 -2.26
CA ALA A 417 -18.06 -3.68 -2.30
C ALA A 417 -17.15 -3.26 -1.13
N ASP A 418 -16.21 -4.14 -0.74
CA ASP A 418 -15.32 -4.01 0.43
C ASP A 418 -13.83 -4.01 0.02
N LEU A 419 -13.48 -3.34 -1.08
CA LEU A 419 -12.08 -3.06 -1.42
C LEU A 419 -11.65 -1.70 -0.89
N PHE A 420 -10.39 -1.62 -0.51
CA PHE A 420 -9.74 -0.43 0.03
C PHE A 420 -8.62 0.06 -0.90
N ASP A 421 -8.36 1.36 -0.88
CA ASP A 421 -7.29 2.01 -1.67
C ASP A 421 -5.90 1.43 -1.35
N ARG A 422 -5.64 1.02 -0.11
CA ARG A 422 -4.38 0.38 0.31
C ARG A 422 -4.07 -0.93 -0.44
N TYR A 423 -5.08 -1.58 -1.02
CA TYR A 423 -4.86 -2.78 -1.83
C TYR A 423 -4.19 -2.48 -3.18
N ALA A 424 -4.10 -1.19 -3.58
CA ALA A 424 -3.29 -0.76 -4.72
C ALA A 424 -1.78 -0.78 -4.43
N MET A 425 -1.37 -0.74 -3.16
CA MET A 425 0.03 -0.56 -2.76
C MET A 425 1.00 -1.60 -3.33
N PRO A 426 0.68 -2.91 -3.38
CA PRO A 426 1.63 -3.92 -3.87
C PRO A 426 1.92 -3.85 -5.38
N PHE A 427 0.95 -3.46 -6.20
CA PHE A 427 1.14 -3.36 -7.64
C PHE A 427 1.45 -1.95 -8.14
N LEU A 428 1.35 -0.94 -7.28
CA LEU A 428 1.74 0.44 -7.61
C LEU A 428 3.19 0.54 -8.12
N PRO A 429 4.20 -0.12 -7.49
CA PRO A 429 5.56 -0.15 -8.03
C PRO A 429 5.63 -0.72 -9.44
N LEU A 430 4.92 -1.83 -9.71
CA LEU A 430 4.92 -2.48 -11.02
C LEU A 430 4.26 -1.60 -12.08
N LEU A 431 3.15 -0.93 -11.74
CA LEU A 431 2.47 0.02 -12.62
C LEU A 431 3.38 1.20 -12.98
N ILE A 432 4.01 1.81 -11.98
CA ILE A 432 4.94 2.93 -12.18
C ILE A 432 6.10 2.51 -13.09
N LEU A 433 6.76 1.39 -12.80
CA LEU A 433 7.85 0.88 -13.63
C LEU A 433 7.37 0.54 -15.04
N GLY A 434 6.17 -0.04 -15.20
CA GLY A 434 5.56 -0.31 -16.51
C GLY A 434 5.36 0.95 -17.35
N ILE A 435 4.83 2.02 -16.75
CA ILE A 435 4.70 3.33 -17.40
C ILE A 435 6.06 3.86 -17.85
N LEU A 436 7.06 3.81 -16.97
CA LEU A 436 8.41 4.31 -17.26
C LEU A 436 9.12 3.50 -18.35
N ILE A 437 8.91 2.18 -18.41
CA ILE A 437 9.41 1.34 -19.50
C ILE A 437 8.81 1.76 -20.85
N VAL A 438 7.50 2.00 -20.88
CA VAL A 438 6.83 2.48 -22.10
C VAL A 438 7.38 3.84 -22.54
N LEU A 439 7.52 4.78 -21.60
CA LEU A 439 8.08 6.11 -21.88
C LEU A 439 9.52 6.04 -22.39
N GLN A 440 10.39 5.27 -21.74
CA GLN A 440 11.78 5.12 -22.16
C GLN A 440 11.89 4.51 -23.56
N ARG A 441 11.09 3.48 -23.88
CA ARG A 441 11.03 2.86 -25.21
C ARG A 441 10.53 3.83 -26.29
N ASN A 442 9.72 4.81 -25.92
CA ASN A 442 9.24 5.86 -26.81
C ASN A 442 10.13 7.12 -26.82
N GLY A 443 11.39 7.00 -26.40
CA GLY A 443 12.38 8.06 -26.51
C GLY A 443 12.32 9.13 -25.42
N VAL A 444 11.75 8.83 -24.26
CA VAL A 444 11.77 9.71 -23.08
C VAL A 444 12.67 9.09 -22.00
N PRO A 445 13.99 9.32 -22.03
CA PRO A 445 14.94 8.69 -21.10
C PRO A 445 15.04 9.40 -19.74
N ASP A 446 14.47 10.60 -19.60
CA ASP A 446 14.54 11.43 -18.39
C ASP A 446 13.14 11.91 -17.99
N PRO A 447 12.74 11.79 -16.70
CA PRO A 447 11.42 12.22 -16.24
C PRO A 447 11.17 13.74 -16.38
N GLY A 448 12.22 14.57 -16.33
CA GLY A 448 12.12 16.03 -16.42
C GLY A 448 11.71 16.69 -15.09
N ARG A 449 11.89 18.02 -15.04
CA ARG A 449 11.71 18.82 -13.81
C ARG A 449 10.28 18.80 -13.29
N ALA A 450 9.27 18.84 -14.18
CA ALA A 450 7.87 18.84 -13.79
C ALA A 450 7.45 17.54 -13.07
N ALA A 451 7.95 16.40 -13.53
CA ALA A 451 7.71 15.12 -12.89
C ALA A 451 8.35 15.05 -11.48
N TRP A 452 9.57 15.56 -11.33
CA TRP A 452 10.21 15.67 -10.02
C TRP A 452 9.46 16.61 -9.07
N ALA A 453 8.99 17.76 -9.56
CA ALA A 453 8.15 18.66 -8.78
C ALA A 453 6.86 17.98 -8.31
N MET A 454 6.26 17.11 -9.16
CA MET A 454 5.08 16.34 -8.79
C MET A 454 5.37 15.27 -7.72
N VAL A 455 6.53 14.59 -7.81
CA VAL A 455 6.97 13.66 -6.74
C VAL A 455 7.12 14.40 -5.41
N LEU A 456 7.74 15.58 -5.43
CA LEU A 456 7.91 16.40 -4.23
C LEU A 456 6.54 16.86 -3.67
N LEU A 457 5.65 17.32 -4.53
CA LEU A 457 4.28 17.72 -4.14
C LEU A 457 3.53 16.57 -3.48
N PHE A 458 3.61 15.36 -4.06
CA PHE A 458 2.99 14.16 -3.50
C PHE A 458 3.61 13.80 -2.15
N GLY A 459 4.94 13.88 -2.03
CA GLY A 459 5.64 13.65 -0.77
C GLY A 459 5.22 14.64 0.32
N VAL A 460 5.21 15.93 0.01
CA VAL A 460 4.78 16.99 0.95
C VAL A 460 3.32 16.78 1.36
N TYR A 461 2.43 16.48 0.41
CA TYR A 461 1.02 16.21 0.71
C TYR A 461 0.86 14.96 1.58
N GLY A 462 1.55 13.86 1.24
CA GLY A 462 1.50 12.61 2.02
C GLY A 462 2.00 12.78 3.46
N VAL A 463 3.11 13.53 3.63
CA VAL A 463 3.62 13.87 4.98
C VAL A 463 2.61 14.73 5.73
N ALA A 464 2.06 15.77 5.08
CA ALA A 464 1.16 16.71 5.73
C ALA A 464 -0.14 16.04 6.21
N ILE A 465 -0.80 15.23 5.37
CA ILE A 465 -2.04 14.52 5.80
C ILE A 465 -1.76 13.52 6.93
N THR A 466 -0.58 12.88 6.91
CA THR A 466 -0.21 11.92 7.96
C THR A 466 0.13 12.65 9.27
N HIS A 467 0.89 13.74 9.20
CA HIS A 467 1.18 14.61 10.34
C HIS A 467 -0.09 15.12 10.99
N ASP A 468 -1.01 15.69 10.21
CA ASP A 468 -2.25 16.28 10.73
C ASP A 468 -3.15 15.26 11.41
N HIS A 469 -3.20 14.03 10.86
CA HIS A 469 -3.91 12.94 11.52
C HIS A 469 -3.21 12.52 12.83
N PHE A 470 -1.89 12.48 12.87
CA PHE A 470 -1.15 12.16 14.08
C PHE A 470 -1.30 13.24 15.17
N GLU A 471 -1.41 14.52 14.81
CA GLU A 471 -1.73 15.58 15.76
C GLU A 471 -3.14 15.41 16.35
N GLN A 472 -4.12 15.04 15.53
CA GLN A 472 -5.45 14.66 16.00
C GLN A 472 -5.38 13.51 17.03
N MET A 473 -4.63 12.44 16.72
CA MET A 473 -4.47 11.26 17.59
C MET A 473 -3.77 11.61 18.91
N ARG A 474 -2.76 12.50 18.88
CA ARG A 474 -2.11 13.02 20.11
C ARG A 474 -3.09 13.77 20.97
N THR A 475 -3.90 14.63 20.38
CA THR A 475 -4.92 15.41 21.08
C THR A 475 -6.03 14.52 21.64
N GLN A 476 -6.43 13.47 20.90
CA GLN A 476 -7.34 12.45 21.38
C GLN A 476 -6.76 11.70 22.59
N ARG A 477 -5.48 11.35 22.56
CA ARG A 477 -4.80 10.76 23.73
C ARG A 477 -4.76 11.70 24.92
N LEU A 478 -4.58 13.01 24.68
CA LEU A 478 -4.65 14.02 25.74
C LEU A 478 -6.06 14.09 26.34
N ALA A 479 -7.12 14.09 25.50
CA ALA A 479 -8.50 14.06 25.97
C ALA A 479 -8.80 12.83 26.86
N LEU A 480 -8.32 11.64 26.43
CA LEU A 480 -8.44 10.42 27.23
C LEU A 480 -7.71 10.52 28.58
N ASN A 481 -6.54 11.14 28.61
CA ASN A 481 -5.81 11.36 29.86
C ASN A 481 -6.56 12.33 30.79
N LEU A 482 -7.13 13.42 30.27
CA LEU A 482 -7.95 14.36 31.07
C LEU A 482 -9.17 13.65 31.67
N LEU A 483 -9.85 12.78 30.93
CA LEU A 483 -10.97 11.99 31.43
C LEU A 483 -10.52 11.00 32.53
N LYS A 484 -9.37 10.36 32.33
CA LYS A 484 -8.75 9.48 33.32
C LYS A 484 -8.38 10.23 34.60
N ASP A 485 -7.80 11.42 34.51
CA ASP A 485 -7.43 12.26 35.65
C ASP A 485 -8.68 12.76 36.41
N ALA A 486 -9.79 12.97 35.68
CA ALA A 486 -11.11 13.19 36.23
C ALA A 486 -11.76 11.94 36.87
N ARG A 487 -11.04 10.80 36.89
CA ARG A 487 -11.48 9.49 37.41
C ARG A 487 -12.71 8.93 36.72
N ILE A 488 -12.92 9.24 35.46
CA ILE A 488 -14.00 8.68 34.67
C ILE A 488 -13.59 7.27 34.21
N PRO A 489 -14.42 6.22 34.50
CA PRO A 489 -14.13 4.87 34.06
C PRO A 489 -14.04 4.76 32.53
N ARG A 490 -13.09 3.98 32.03
CA ARG A 490 -12.86 3.84 30.57
C ARG A 490 -14.06 3.28 29.83
N GLU A 491 -14.84 2.39 30.45
CA GLU A 491 -16.08 1.84 29.91
C GLU A 491 -17.18 2.88 29.69
N ASN A 492 -17.06 4.06 30.29
CA ASN A 492 -18.00 5.16 30.13
C ASN A 492 -17.59 6.16 29.03
N ILE A 493 -16.49 5.90 28.34
CA ILE A 493 -15.92 6.81 27.34
C ILE A 493 -15.97 6.16 25.97
N VAL A 494 -16.54 6.83 24.97
CA VAL A 494 -16.30 6.55 23.55
C VAL A 494 -15.11 7.38 23.13
N GLY A 495 -13.95 6.76 23.18
CA GLY A 495 -12.66 7.39 22.92
C GLY A 495 -12.23 7.32 21.46
N GLY A 496 -13.01 6.64 20.59
CA GLY A 496 -12.69 6.31 19.22
C GLY A 496 -12.40 4.82 19.06
N MET A 497 -12.45 4.36 17.79
CA MET A 497 -12.41 2.93 17.47
C MET A 497 -11.25 2.18 18.15
N GLU A 498 -10.06 2.73 18.08
CA GLU A 498 -8.84 2.08 18.58
C GLU A 498 -8.83 1.98 20.13
N ASP A 499 -9.23 3.04 20.82
CA ASP A 499 -9.27 3.06 22.29
C ASP A 499 -10.41 2.21 22.83
N ASP A 500 -11.57 2.25 22.19
CA ASP A 500 -12.75 1.47 22.59
C ASP A 500 -12.51 -0.03 22.42
N MET A 501 -11.95 -0.44 21.29
CA MET A 501 -11.58 -1.84 21.05
C MET A 501 -10.47 -2.32 21.98
N TRP A 502 -9.47 -1.47 22.24
CA TRP A 502 -8.42 -1.76 23.21
C TRP A 502 -9.01 -1.95 24.62
N THR A 503 -9.90 -1.06 25.02
CA THR A 503 -10.59 -1.12 26.33
C THR A 503 -11.45 -2.37 26.45
N GLN A 504 -12.22 -2.73 25.41
CA GLN A 504 -13.00 -3.97 25.37
C GLN A 504 -12.12 -5.21 25.57
N VAL A 505 -10.96 -5.24 24.91
CA VAL A 505 -10.01 -6.36 25.06
C VAL A 505 -9.36 -6.37 26.45
N ASP A 506 -9.10 -5.21 27.05
CA ASP A 506 -8.61 -5.12 28.45
C ASP A 506 -9.63 -5.70 29.44
N LEU A 507 -10.93 -5.50 29.19
CA LEU A 507 -12.00 -5.94 30.09
C LEU A 507 -12.37 -7.43 29.90
N ASP A 508 -12.44 -7.92 28.65
CA ASP A 508 -12.98 -9.25 28.34
C ASP A 508 -11.98 -10.18 27.63
N GLY A 509 -10.73 -9.73 27.41
CA GLY A 509 -9.68 -10.49 26.72
C GLY A 509 -9.86 -10.60 25.21
N ARG A 510 -10.97 -10.15 24.64
CA ARG A 510 -11.29 -10.21 23.20
C ARG A 510 -12.39 -9.24 22.81
N LEU A 511 -12.54 -9.00 21.52
CA LEU A 511 -13.74 -8.38 20.96
C LEU A 511 -14.91 -9.40 20.99
N ILE A 512 -16.11 -8.89 21.22
CA ILE A 512 -17.33 -9.70 21.33
C ILE A 512 -18.34 -9.15 20.32
N ALA A 513 -18.63 -9.92 19.27
CA ALA A 513 -19.71 -9.57 18.37
C ALA A 513 -21.06 -9.85 19.04
N THR A 514 -21.84 -8.80 19.28
CA THR A 514 -23.22 -8.93 19.79
C THR A 514 -24.20 -8.73 18.65
N PRO A 515 -24.97 -9.77 18.26
CA PRO A 515 -25.96 -9.66 17.18
C PRO A 515 -27.05 -8.62 17.48
N ASP A 516 -27.36 -8.45 18.76
CA ASP A 516 -28.52 -7.67 19.25
C ASP A 516 -28.20 -6.22 19.67
N ALA A 517 -26.98 -5.78 19.54
CA ALA A 517 -26.71 -4.35 19.65
C ALA A 517 -27.35 -3.65 18.45
N SER A 518 -28.69 -3.76 18.37
CA SER A 518 -29.48 -2.93 17.47
C SER A 518 -29.22 -1.49 17.87
N GLY A 519 -28.52 -0.74 17.02
CA GLY A 519 -28.24 0.67 17.23
C GLY A 519 -29.49 1.56 17.21
N ALA A 520 -30.68 0.98 17.46
CA ALA A 520 -31.96 1.68 17.52
C ALA A 520 -31.99 2.79 18.58
N ASP A 521 -31.18 2.65 19.65
CA ASP A 521 -31.12 3.63 20.73
C ASP A 521 -29.83 4.46 20.73
N LEU A 522 -28.91 4.21 19.80
CA LEU A 522 -27.67 4.98 19.73
C LEU A 522 -27.85 6.21 18.82
N PRO A 523 -27.37 7.37 19.25
CA PRO A 523 -27.36 8.55 18.40
C PRO A 523 -26.70 8.28 17.05
N VAL A 524 -27.22 8.86 15.95
CA VAL A 524 -26.79 8.65 14.55
C VAL A 524 -25.28 8.89 14.34
N TYR A 525 -24.65 9.69 15.19
CA TYR A 525 -23.23 10.03 15.17
C TYR A 525 -22.31 8.96 15.75
N LEU A 526 -22.85 7.96 16.46
CA LEU A 526 -22.08 6.82 16.93
C LEU A 526 -22.11 5.75 15.82
N HIS A 527 -20.95 5.40 15.27
CA HIS A 527 -20.87 4.40 14.21
C HIS A 527 -21.36 3.03 14.73
N PRO A 528 -22.55 2.55 14.33
CA PRO A 528 -23.17 1.36 14.96
C PRO A 528 -22.32 0.10 14.79
N GLY A 529 -21.47 0.08 13.73
CA GLY A 529 -20.71 -1.10 13.34
C GLY A 529 -19.66 -1.51 14.37
N TYR A 530 -18.84 -0.59 14.87
CA TYR A 530 -17.78 -0.96 15.79
C TYR A 530 -18.25 -1.09 17.23
N LEU A 531 -19.27 -0.35 17.65
CA LEU A 531 -19.85 -0.49 19.00
C LEU A 531 -20.47 -1.86 19.24
N LYS A 532 -20.94 -2.55 18.19
CA LYS A 532 -21.36 -3.96 18.29
C LYS A 532 -20.24 -4.91 18.71
N LEU A 533 -19.00 -4.51 18.54
CA LEU A 533 -17.82 -5.29 18.92
C LEU A 533 -17.30 -4.92 20.31
N THR A 534 -17.81 -3.82 20.90
CA THR A 534 -17.38 -3.26 22.19
C THR A 534 -18.54 -3.12 23.19
N PRO A 535 -19.28 -4.21 23.52
CA PRO A 535 -20.49 -4.14 24.34
C PRO A 535 -20.24 -3.68 25.79
N ARG A 536 -19.00 -3.65 26.24
CA ARG A 536 -18.65 -3.15 27.58
C ARG A 536 -18.63 -1.62 27.63
N ILE A 537 -18.49 -0.95 26.48
CA ILE A 537 -18.49 0.51 26.41
C ILE A 537 -19.92 1.01 26.55
N LYS A 538 -20.16 1.76 27.63
CA LYS A 538 -21.44 2.42 27.94
C LYS A 538 -21.23 3.93 27.81
N PRO A 539 -21.60 4.56 26.71
CA PRO A 539 -21.20 5.92 26.39
C PRO A 539 -21.90 6.94 27.30
N HIS A 540 -21.15 7.54 28.22
CA HIS A 540 -21.52 8.74 28.97
C HIS A 540 -20.70 9.95 28.51
N TYR A 541 -19.50 9.70 28.00
CA TYR A 541 -18.59 10.71 27.44
C TYR A 541 -18.19 10.29 26.04
N LEU A 542 -18.07 11.28 25.15
CA LEU A 542 -17.72 11.08 23.77
C LEU A 542 -16.63 12.04 23.34
N ILE A 543 -15.55 11.53 22.77
CA ILE A 543 -14.55 12.37 22.11
C ILE A 543 -14.96 12.53 20.63
N SER A 544 -15.01 13.78 20.15
CA SER A 544 -15.51 14.10 18.81
C SER A 544 -14.68 15.18 18.13
N THR A 545 -14.57 15.13 16.81
CA THR A 545 -13.92 16.16 15.97
C THR A 545 -14.82 17.36 15.67
N SER A 546 -16.06 17.35 16.11
CA SER A 546 -16.98 18.48 16.00
C SER A 546 -18.01 18.44 17.12
N ASN A 547 -18.63 19.57 17.39
CA ASN A 547 -19.79 19.61 18.26
C ASN A 547 -20.94 18.83 17.60
N LEU A 548 -21.66 18.01 18.37
CA LEU A 548 -22.70 17.12 17.85
C LEU A 548 -24.08 17.50 18.39
N PRO A 549 -25.12 17.53 17.55
CA PRO A 549 -26.48 17.84 17.99
C PRO A 549 -26.97 16.83 19.04
N GLY A 550 -27.55 17.32 20.12
CA GLY A 550 -28.09 16.48 21.20
C GLY A 550 -27.09 16.03 22.26
N ALA A 551 -25.79 16.32 22.10
CA ALA A 551 -24.81 16.19 23.15
C ALA A 551 -24.69 17.52 23.93
N ALA A 552 -24.63 17.44 25.26
CA ALA A 552 -24.36 18.62 26.09
C ALA A 552 -22.85 18.86 26.17
N GLY A 553 -22.43 20.13 26.17
CA GLY A 553 -21.06 20.48 26.52
C GLY A 553 -20.74 19.99 27.94
N CYS A 554 -19.70 19.22 28.10
CA CYS A 554 -19.15 18.88 29.39
C CYS A 554 -18.37 20.10 29.98
N LYS A 555 -17.92 19.97 31.22
CA LYS A 555 -17.04 20.97 31.86
C LYS A 555 -15.63 21.03 31.23
N PHE A 556 -15.39 20.33 30.11
CA PHE A 556 -14.11 20.30 29.43
C PHE A 556 -14.12 21.29 28.27
N GLU A 557 -13.12 22.16 28.23
CA GLU A 557 -12.91 23.05 27.08
C GLU A 557 -12.43 22.26 25.86
N PRO A 558 -12.75 22.72 24.65
CA PRO A 558 -12.24 22.11 23.44
C PRO A 558 -10.71 22.11 23.41
N LEU A 559 -10.11 21.00 23.01
CA LEU A 559 -8.67 20.87 22.85
C LEU A 559 -8.26 21.29 21.44
N VAL A 560 -7.47 22.35 21.34
CA VAL A 560 -6.98 22.87 20.06
C VAL A 560 -5.69 22.14 19.67
N TYR A 561 -5.58 21.76 18.39
CA TYR A 561 -4.36 21.21 17.81
C TYR A 561 -4.04 21.84 16.47
N SER A 562 -2.74 22.02 16.20
CA SER A 562 -2.27 22.66 14.98
C SER A 562 -1.99 21.65 13.89
N THR A 563 -2.38 21.96 12.65
CA THR A 563 -2.19 21.17 11.45
C THR A 563 -1.40 21.94 10.39
N TRP A 564 -0.77 21.21 9.46
CA TRP A 564 -0.07 21.83 8.33
C TRP A 564 -1.02 22.25 7.20
N LEU A 565 -2.12 21.48 7.05
CA LEU A 565 -3.14 21.77 6.04
C LEU A 565 -4.25 22.63 6.64
N PHE A 566 -4.86 23.46 5.79
CA PHE A 566 -5.95 24.35 6.19
C PHE A 566 -7.24 23.58 6.55
N PRO A 567 -7.96 23.98 7.59
CA PRO A 567 -7.64 25.04 8.59
C PRO A 567 -6.49 24.59 9.50
N ARG A 568 -5.61 25.52 9.89
CA ARG A 568 -4.40 25.21 10.67
C ARG A 568 -4.68 24.87 12.11
N ASP A 569 -5.71 25.46 12.69
CA ASP A 569 -6.15 25.16 14.06
C ASP A 569 -7.46 24.39 13.97
N ARG A 570 -7.49 23.23 14.61
CA ARG A 570 -8.65 22.35 14.69
C ARG A 570 -8.94 22.03 16.15
N GLU A 571 -10.17 21.65 16.42
CA GLU A 571 -10.64 21.41 17.78
C GLU A 571 -11.08 19.95 17.94
N LEU A 572 -10.86 19.43 19.14
CA LEU A 572 -11.39 18.16 19.61
C LEU A 572 -12.25 18.42 20.84
N PHE A 573 -13.44 17.88 20.83
CA PHE A 573 -14.46 18.10 21.86
C PHE A 573 -14.59 16.87 22.75
N VAL A 574 -14.77 17.11 24.06
CA VAL A 574 -15.28 16.11 24.99
C VAL A 574 -16.74 16.46 25.26
N LEU A 575 -17.65 15.58 24.83
CA LEU A 575 -19.09 15.77 24.92
C LEU A 575 -19.68 14.83 25.97
N CYS A 576 -20.67 15.31 26.72
CA CYS A 576 -21.46 14.51 27.64
C CYS A 576 -22.71 14.01 26.90
N LEU A 577 -22.97 12.71 27.02
CA LEU A 577 -24.20 12.09 26.53
C LEU A 577 -25.25 12.09 27.64
N PRO A 578 -26.53 12.34 27.32
CA PRO A 578 -27.62 12.38 28.30
C PRO A 578 -27.84 11.06 29.05
#